data_055ed52a05eaf02e7db3b7500271579b
#
_entry.id   055ed52a05eaf02e7db3b7500271579b
#
_cell.length_a   1.000
_cell.length_b   1.000
_cell.length_c   1.000
_cell.angle_alpha   90.00
_cell.angle_beta   90.00
_cell.angle_gamma   90.00
#
_symmetry.space_group_name_H-M   'P 1'
#
loop_
_entity.id
_entity.type
_entity.pdbx_description
1 polymer ?
#
loop_
_entity_poly.entity_id
_entity_poly.type
_entity_poly.pdbx_seq_one_letter_code
_entity_poly.pdbx_strand_id
1 'polypeptide(L)'
;MKAMKTKMLIFVFLLGITDLFAQTLYVPGTIVKGKNASYYCSSENEILIKVRNVNNVDTTDTMYYDDGTVVPYYVGLGGTIATETEDLVRVFQEVLIQEEIDILKNKISYSLLLDIVADKQGNTLEITFSFRSNDPVMTKFDPDRLYQLEQNLKKVLKLNPSKADSSIKNMKYIQAISYKDLK
;
A
#
# COMPACT_ATOMS: atom_id res chain seq x y z
N MET A 1 4.94 -50.85 18.99
CA MET A 1 4.32 -50.38 17.74
C MET A 1 3.37 -49.17 17.90
N LYS A 2 2.57 -49.02 18.96
CA LYS A 2 1.66 -47.86 19.18
C LYS A 2 2.39 -46.50 19.33
N ALA A 3 3.49 -46.43 20.08
CA ALA A 3 4.24 -45.20 20.35
C ALA A 3 4.89 -44.56 19.11
N MET A 4 5.28 -45.40 18.13
CA MET A 4 5.92 -44.91 16.90
C MET A 4 4.92 -44.29 15.95
N LYS A 5 3.67 -44.80 15.91
CA LYS A 5 2.57 -44.21 15.09
C LYS A 5 2.15 -42.83 15.59
N THR A 6 2.12 -42.64 16.93
CA THR A 6 1.74 -41.36 17.54
C THR A 6 2.82 -40.29 17.31
N LYS A 7 4.10 -40.64 17.39
CA LYS A 7 5.22 -39.72 17.11
C LYS A 7 5.24 -39.28 15.64
N MET A 8 4.93 -40.19 14.72
CA MET A 8 4.86 -39.88 13.29
C MET A 8 3.66 -38.96 12.96
N LEU A 9 2.52 -39.12 13.65
CA LEU A 9 1.35 -38.26 13.45
C LEU A 9 1.60 -36.83 13.95
N ILE A 10 2.30 -36.66 15.10
CA ILE A 10 2.68 -35.36 15.64
C ILE A 10 3.69 -34.66 14.71
N PHE A 11 4.63 -35.41 14.11
CA PHE A 11 5.61 -34.84 13.17
C PHE A 11 4.96 -34.35 11.87
N VAL A 12 3.99 -35.08 11.34
CA VAL A 12 3.21 -34.66 10.14
C VAL A 12 2.35 -33.44 10.46
N PHE A 13 1.79 -33.35 11.67
CA PHE A 13 1.01 -32.18 12.10
C PHE A 13 1.88 -30.92 12.27
N LEU A 14 3.10 -31.07 12.78
CA LEU A 14 4.09 -29.99 12.92
C LEU A 14 4.60 -29.50 11.54
N LEU A 15 4.79 -30.38 10.56
CA LEU A 15 5.18 -30.00 9.20
C LEU A 15 4.05 -29.27 8.44
N GLY A 16 2.78 -29.61 8.71
CA GLY A 16 1.62 -28.94 8.09
C GLY A 16 1.35 -27.53 8.63
N ILE A 17 1.91 -27.17 9.78
CA ILE A 17 1.72 -25.81 10.36
C ILE A 17 2.74 -24.81 9.80
N THR A 18 3.90 -25.26 9.33
CA THR A 18 4.97 -24.38 8.81
C THR A 18 4.64 -23.77 7.45
N ASP A 19 3.79 -24.40 6.64
CA ASP A 19 3.37 -23.86 5.34
C ASP A 19 2.28 -22.77 5.45
N LEU A 20 1.57 -22.67 6.58
CA LEU A 20 0.54 -21.65 6.82
C LEU A 20 1.11 -20.23 6.95
N PHE A 21 2.40 -20.08 7.25
CA PHE A 21 3.06 -18.77 7.40
C PHE A 21 3.74 -18.25 6.12
N ALA A 22 3.76 -19.05 5.05
CA ALA A 22 4.43 -18.68 3.81
C ALA A 22 3.51 -18.08 2.75
N GLN A 23 2.18 -18.09 2.96
CA GLN A 23 1.22 -17.74 1.92
C GLN A 23 1.11 -16.22 1.76
N THR A 24 1.29 -15.75 0.52
CA THR A 24 1.01 -14.37 0.12
C THR A 24 -0.48 -14.06 0.34
N LEU A 25 -0.77 -13.00 1.12
CA LEU A 25 -2.15 -12.57 1.37
C LEU A 25 -2.75 -11.84 0.17
N TYR A 26 -1.94 -10.96 -0.46
CA TYR A 26 -2.40 -10.07 -1.53
C TYR A 26 -2.23 -10.73 -2.89
N VAL A 27 -3.23 -11.49 -3.30
CA VAL A 27 -3.26 -12.18 -4.60
C VAL A 27 -4.11 -11.35 -5.58
N PRO A 28 -3.60 -11.01 -6.78
CA PRO A 28 -4.38 -10.30 -7.78
C PRO A 28 -5.73 -10.97 -8.09
N GLY A 29 -6.78 -10.14 -8.19
CA GLY A 29 -8.16 -10.60 -8.41
C GLY A 29 -8.92 -10.99 -7.14
N THR A 30 -8.30 -10.88 -5.95
CA THR A 30 -8.94 -11.25 -4.68
C THR A 30 -9.23 -10.03 -3.79
N ILE A 31 -10.04 -10.25 -2.75
CA ILE A 31 -10.28 -9.29 -1.67
C ILE A 31 -9.71 -9.85 -0.37
N VAL A 32 -8.78 -9.12 0.22
CA VAL A 32 -8.22 -9.39 1.54
C VAL A 32 -9.04 -8.64 2.58
N LYS A 33 -9.52 -9.35 3.60
CA LYS A 33 -10.39 -8.78 4.64
C LYS A 33 -9.62 -8.62 5.95
N GLY A 34 -9.61 -7.40 6.49
CA GLY A 34 -9.28 -7.09 7.87
C GLY A 34 -10.55 -6.86 8.70
N LYS A 35 -10.38 -6.49 9.96
CA LYS A 35 -11.49 -6.10 10.86
C LYS A 35 -12.04 -4.73 10.52
N ASN A 36 -11.15 -3.80 10.12
CA ASN A 36 -11.45 -2.39 9.92
C ASN A 36 -11.65 -2.01 8.46
N ALA A 37 -11.06 -2.75 7.52
CA ALA A 37 -11.16 -2.50 6.08
C ALA A 37 -11.02 -3.80 5.28
N SER A 38 -11.43 -3.73 4.02
CA SER A 38 -11.17 -4.77 3.02
C SER A 38 -10.43 -4.15 1.85
N TYR A 39 -9.53 -4.91 1.23
CA TYR A 39 -8.65 -4.43 0.17
C TYR A 39 -8.81 -5.30 -1.08
N TYR A 40 -9.13 -4.67 -2.19
CA TYR A 40 -9.10 -5.31 -3.49
C TYR A 40 -7.67 -5.31 -4.04
N CYS A 41 -7.21 -6.47 -4.49
CA CYS A 41 -5.89 -6.67 -5.06
C CYS A 41 -5.99 -6.77 -6.57
N SER A 42 -5.17 -5.99 -7.27
CA SER A 42 -4.99 -6.08 -8.71
C SER A 42 -3.50 -6.14 -9.07
N SER A 43 -3.18 -6.43 -10.31
CA SER A 43 -1.81 -6.35 -10.83
C SER A 43 -1.85 -5.56 -12.13
N GLU A 44 -0.97 -4.58 -12.28
CA GLU A 44 -0.78 -3.86 -13.55
C GLU A 44 0.16 -4.63 -14.48
N ASN A 45 1.05 -5.40 -13.87
CA ASN A 45 2.00 -6.28 -14.52
C ASN A 45 2.39 -7.37 -13.51
N GLU A 46 3.11 -8.40 -13.92
CA GLU A 46 3.51 -9.51 -13.05
C GLU A 46 4.44 -9.09 -11.90
N ILE A 47 4.93 -7.84 -11.91
CA ILE A 47 5.93 -7.33 -10.98
C ILE A 47 5.29 -6.62 -9.79
N LEU A 48 4.19 -5.86 -10.01
CA LEU A 48 3.56 -5.03 -8.98
C LEU A 48 2.16 -5.54 -8.63
N ILE A 49 1.91 -5.61 -7.33
CA ILE A 49 0.57 -5.79 -6.77
C ILE A 49 0.07 -4.41 -6.33
N LYS A 50 -1.12 -4.03 -6.80
CA LYS A 50 -1.85 -2.83 -6.39
C LYS A 50 -2.95 -3.23 -5.39
N VAL A 51 -2.96 -2.59 -4.23
CA VAL A 51 -3.85 -2.90 -3.10
C VAL A 51 -4.66 -1.67 -2.74
N ARG A 52 -5.97 -1.72 -3.02
CA ARG A 52 -6.88 -0.59 -2.87
C ARG A 52 -7.97 -0.91 -1.86
N ASN A 53 -8.24 0.01 -0.93
CA ASN A 53 -9.39 -0.09 -0.04
C ASN A 53 -10.67 -0.17 -0.88
N VAL A 54 -11.56 -1.13 -0.59
CA VAL A 54 -12.80 -1.31 -1.36
C VAL A 54 -13.75 -0.11 -1.23
N ASN A 55 -13.59 0.72 -0.21
CA ASN A 55 -14.35 1.94 0.01
C ASN A 55 -13.83 3.15 -0.79
N ASN A 56 -12.66 3.04 -1.43
CA ASN A 56 -12.17 4.08 -2.31
C ASN A 56 -13.08 4.19 -3.53
N VAL A 57 -13.59 5.38 -3.80
CA VAL A 57 -14.53 5.65 -4.90
C VAL A 57 -13.82 5.99 -6.20
N ASP A 58 -12.62 6.56 -6.12
CA ASP A 58 -11.81 6.86 -7.29
C ASP A 58 -10.99 5.64 -7.73
N THR A 59 -11.50 4.94 -8.73
CA THR A 59 -10.94 3.66 -9.20
C THR A 59 -10.18 3.74 -10.50
N THR A 60 -10.10 4.93 -11.11
CA THR A 60 -9.44 5.16 -12.41
C THR A 60 -8.22 6.04 -12.24
N ASP A 61 -7.32 6.02 -13.22
CA ASP A 61 -6.20 6.97 -13.26
C ASP A 61 -6.58 8.29 -13.95
N THR A 62 -7.85 8.44 -14.34
CA THR A 62 -8.38 9.62 -15.03
C THR A 62 -8.69 10.73 -14.04
N MET A 63 -8.17 11.92 -14.29
CA MET A 63 -8.54 13.14 -13.59
C MET A 63 -9.64 13.89 -14.36
N TYR A 64 -10.46 14.63 -13.63
CA TYR A 64 -11.55 15.41 -14.20
C TYR A 64 -11.50 16.86 -13.72
N TYR A 65 -11.85 17.78 -14.62
CA TYR A 65 -12.15 19.14 -14.27
C TYR A 65 -13.50 19.25 -13.52
N ASP A 66 -13.77 20.39 -12.94
CA ASP A 66 -15.03 20.66 -12.21
C ASP A 66 -16.28 20.50 -13.07
N ASP A 67 -16.17 20.81 -14.35
CA ASP A 67 -17.25 20.67 -15.34
C ASP A 67 -17.47 19.22 -15.80
N GLY A 68 -16.67 18.27 -15.28
CA GLY A 68 -16.74 16.86 -15.64
C GLY A 68 -15.97 16.47 -16.89
N THR A 69 -15.29 17.39 -17.55
CA THR A 69 -14.42 17.06 -18.68
C THR A 69 -13.14 16.38 -18.23
N VAL A 70 -12.59 15.49 -19.06
CA VAL A 70 -11.36 14.77 -18.76
C VAL A 70 -10.16 15.71 -18.83
N VAL A 71 -9.30 15.68 -17.81
CA VAL A 71 -8.00 16.35 -17.87
C VAL A 71 -7.12 15.59 -18.85
N PRO A 72 -6.61 16.23 -19.93
CA PRO A 72 -5.75 15.56 -20.88
C PRO A 72 -4.48 15.02 -20.23
N TYR A 73 -4.00 13.84 -20.62
CA TYR A 73 -2.85 13.16 -20.01
C TYR A 73 -1.54 13.98 -20.06
N TYR A 74 -1.42 14.92 -20.98
CA TYR A 74 -0.26 15.80 -21.12
C TYR A 74 -0.32 17.04 -20.19
N VAL A 75 -1.44 17.25 -19.50
CA VAL A 75 -1.56 18.29 -18.49
C VAL A 75 -0.98 17.74 -17.19
N GLY A 76 0.26 18.13 -16.92
CA GLY A 76 0.90 17.81 -15.64
C GLY A 76 0.29 18.64 -14.50
N LEU A 77 0.21 18.05 -13.31
CA LEU A 77 -0.11 18.80 -12.12
C LEU A 77 1.05 19.74 -11.78
N GLY A 78 0.73 20.99 -11.47
CA GLY A 78 1.72 22.01 -11.07
C GLY A 78 2.02 21.99 -9.58
N GLY A 79 1.20 21.28 -8.79
CA GLY A 79 1.38 21.14 -7.36
C GLY A 79 2.49 20.16 -6.97
N THR A 80 2.85 20.17 -5.70
CA THR A 80 3.89 19.33 -5.13
C THR A 80 3.40 18.66 -3.85
N ILE A 81 4.05 17.56 -3.45
CA ILE A 81 3.84 16.98 -2.14
C ILE A 81 4.53 17.87 -1.10
N ALA A 82 3.76 18.32 -0.11
CA ALA A 82 4.23 19.21 0.94
C ALA A 82 4.85 18.47 2.13
N THR A 83 4.49 17.19 2.29
CA THR A 83 4.99 16.36 3.39
C THR A 83 6.41 15.90 3.10
N GLU A 84 7.31 16.08 4.07
CA GLU A 84 8.68 15.62 3.97
C GLU A 84 8.77 14.09 3.91
N THR A 85 9.76 13.59 3.18
CA THR A 85 9.96 12.13 3.01
C THR A 85 10.19 11.45 4.35
N GLU A 86 10.88 12.08 5.28
CA GLU A 86 11.17 11.58 6.62
C GLU A 86 9.90 11.34 7.44
N ASP A 87 8.88 12.18 7.30
CA ASP A 87 7.59 11.99 7.97
C ASP A 87 6.85 10.78 7.41
N LEU A 88 6.88 10.56 6.11
CA LEU A 88 6.29 9.39 5.47
C LEU A 88 6.99 8.09 5.91
N VAL A 89 8.32 8.11 5.93
CA VAL A 89 9.14 6.99 6.42
C VAL A 89 8.80 6.68 7.88
N ARG A 90 8.73 7.70 8.75
CA ARG A 90 8.39 7.55 10.16
C ARG A 90 7.01 6.91 10.33
N VAL A 91 5.99 7.39 9.63
CA VAL A 91 4.63 6.83 9.69
C VAL A 91 4.60 5.38 9.23
N PHE A 92 5.37 5.02 8.20
CA PHE A 92 5.48 3.63 7.76
C PHE A 92 6.17 2.77 8.83
N GLN A 93 7.26 3.24 9.42
CA GLN A 93 7.96 2.51 10.49
C GLN A 93 7.10 2.26 11.73
N GLU A 94 6.19 3.18 12.09
CA GLU A 94 5.29 3.03 13.24
C GLU A 94 4.36 1.81 13.16
N VAL A 95 4.11 1.29 11.95
CA VAL A 95 3.28 0.12 11.74
C VAL A 95 4.08 -1.16 11.47
N LEU A 96 5.40 -1.08 11.39
CA LEU A 96 6.31 -2.21 11.21
C LEU A 96 6.83 -2.71 12.56
N ILE A 97 7.11 -4.01 12.66
CA ILE A 97 7.94 -4.56 13.74
C ILE A 97 9.41 -4.52 13.32
N GLN A 98 10.32 -4.58 14.29
CA GLN A 98 11.76 -4.45 14.02
C GLN A 98 12.29 -5.49 13.02
N GLU A 99 11.82 -6.73 13.08
CA GLU A 99 12.21 -7.79 12.16
C GLU A 99 11.83 -7.44 10.70
N GLU A 100 10.64 -6.85 10.49
CA GLU A 100 10.18 -6.41 9.16
C GLU A 100 11.03 -5.25 8.64
N ILE A 101 11.38 -4.29 9.50
CA ILE A 101 12.29 -3.20 9.17
C ILE A 101 13.64 -3.75 8.70
N ASP A 102 14.22 -4.69 9.45
CA ASP A 102 15.52 -5.30 9.13
C ASP A 102 15.47 -6.07 7.80
N ILE A 103 14.37 -6.75 7.52
CA ILE A 103 14.15 -7.42 6.23
C ILE A 103 14.05 -6.41 5.08
N LEU A 104 13.26 -5.33 5.25
CA LEU A 104 13.03 -4.32 4.21
C LEU A 104 14.29 -3.51 3.93
N LYS A 105 15.08 -3.14 4.94
CA LYS A 105 16.38 -2.42 4.78
C LYS A 105 17.36 -3.17 3.87
N ASN A 106 17.28 -4.49 3.82
CA ASN A 106 18.08 -5.29 2.90
C ASN A 106 17.55 -5.28 1.44
N LYS A 107 16.38 -4.66 1.20
CA LYS A 107 15.73 -4.51 -0.11
C LYS A 107 15.83 -3.07 -0.63
N ILE A 108 17.03 -2.51 -0.66
CA ILE A 108 17.33 -1.09 -0.96
C ILE A 108 16.78 -0.58 -2.30
N SER A 109 16.52 -1.48 -3.26
CA SER A 109 15.91 -1.15 -4.55
C SER A 109 14.38 -1.25 -4.56
N TYR A 110 13.75 -1.56 -3.41
CA TYR A 110 12.31 -1.69 -3.28
C TYR A 110 11.74 -0.44 -2.61
N SER A 111 10.48 -0.17 -2.89
CA SER A 111 9.72 0.93 -2.31
C SER A 111 8.26 0.53 -2.17
N LEU A 112 7.60 1.11 -1.18
CA LEU A 112 6.15 1.17 -1.14
C LEU A 112 5.69 2.38 -1.94
N LEU A 113 4.95 2.18 -3.02
CA LEU A 113 4.37 3.24 -3.82
C LEU A 113 2.98 3.59 -3.29
N LEU A 114 2.67 4.86 -3.27
CA LEU A 114 1.40 5.44 -2.85
C LEU A 114 0.78 6.15 -4.06
N ASP A 115 -0.32 5.61 -4.58
CA ASP A 115 -1.18 6.33 -5.52
C ASP A 115 -2.18 7.14 -4.68
N ILE A 116 -2.10 8.46 -4.74
CA ILE A 116 -2.79 9.39 -3.85
C ILE A 116 -3.86 10.13 -4.62
N VAL A 117 -5.07 10.17 -4.08
CA VAL A 117 -6.13 11.08 -4.53
C VAL A 117 -6.29 12.18 -3.50
N ALA A 118 -6.25 13.43 -3.95
CA ALA A 118 -6.37 14.60 -3.07
C ALA A 118 -7.45 15.57 -3.56
N ASP A 119 -8.03 16.30 -2.60
CA ASP A 119 -8.94 17.40 -2.88
C ASP A 119 -8.20 18.68 -3.33
N LYS A 120 -8.96 19.70 -3.70
CA LYS A 120 -8.44 21.01 -4.12
C LYS A 120 -7.66 21.76 -3.05
N GLN A 121 -7.87 21.43 -1.79
CA GLN A 121 -7.14 21.99 -0.65
C GLN A 121 -5.86 21.22 -0.35
N GLY A 122 -5.58 20.16 -1.11
CA GLY A 122 -4.42 19.29 -0.93
C GLY A 122 -4.58 18.27 0.18
N ASN A 123 -5.78 18.03 0.70
CA ASN A 123 -6.02 16.98 1.68
C ASN A 123 -6.08 15.62 0.98
N THR A 124 -5.40 14.64 1.53
CA THR A 124 -5.44 13.26 1.02
C THR A 124 -6.79 12.61 1.32
N LEU A 125 -7.52 12.24 0.28
CA LEU A 125 -8.81 11.55 0.35
C LEU A 125 -8.63 10.04 0.36
N GLU A 126 -7.85 9.53 -0.59
CA GLU A 126 -7.68 8.10 -0.83
C GLU A 126 -6.20 7.77 -1.08
N ILE A 127 -5.81 6.57 -0.68
CA ILE A 127 -4.49 6.00 -0.96
C ILE A 127 -4.68 4.59 -1.50
N THR A 128 -3.99 4.27 -2.56
CA THR A 128 -3.80 2.91 -3.05
C THR A 128 -2.32 2.57 -2.91
N PHE A 129 -2.03 1.40 -2.38
CA PHE A 129 -0.67 0.93 -2.18
C PHE A 129 -0.22 0.06 -3.35
N SER A 130 1.03 0.22 -3.78
CA SER A 130 1.63 -0.68 -4.76
C SER A 130 3.01 -1.13 -4.28
N PHE A 131 3.26 -2.42 -4.35
CA PHE A 131 4.53 -3.04 -3.95
C PHE A 131 4.85 -4.24 -4.83
N ARG A 132 6.10 -4.70 -4.79
CA ARG A 132 6.53 -5.83 -5.62
C ARG A 132 5.83 -7.13 -5.21
N SER A 133 5.47 -7.95 -6.21
CA SER A 133 4.84 -9.25 -5.99
C SER A 133 5.70 -10.25 -5.20
N ASN A 134 7.01 -9.99 -5.11
CA ASN A 134 7.97 -10.74 -4.31
C ASN A 134 8.49 -9.96 -3.09
N ASP A 135 7.77 -8.93 -2.65
CA ASP A 135 8.12 -8.19 -1.44
C ASP A 135 7.93 -9.10 -0.21
N PRO A 136 9.00 -9.35 0.57
CA PRO A 136 8.97 -10.35 1.64
C PRO A 136 8.09 -9.98 2.83
N VAL A 137 7.77 -8.69 3.00
CA VAL A 137 6.95 -8.16 4.10
C VAL A 137 5.57 -7.78 3.57
N MET A 138 5.48 -6.89 2.57
CA MET A 138 4.21 -6.32 2.13
C MET A 138 3.25 -7.38 1.57
N THR A 139 3.74 -8.44 0.94
CA THR A 139 2.89 -9.53 0.45
C THR A 139 2.15 -10.32 1.55
N LYS A 140 2.60 -10.17 2.81
CA LYS A 140 2.06 -10.85 3.99
C LYS A 140 1.58 -9.86 5.06
N PHE A 141 1.62 -8.57 4.75
CA PHE A 141 1.33 -7.51 5.70
C PHE A 141 -0.11 -7.61 6.21
N ASP A 142 -0.30 -7.52 7.52
CA ASP A 142 -1.63 -7.62 8.13
C ASP A 142 -2.56 -6.51 7.61
N PRO A 143 -3.78 -6.82 7.13
CA PRO A 143 -4.68 -5.83 6.55
C PRO A 143 -5.18 -4.77 7.56
N ASP A 144 -5.23 -5.08 8.86
CA ASP A 144 -5.57 -4.09 9.88
C ASP A 144 -4.41 -3.13 10.14
N ARG A 145 -3.17 -3.61 10.05
CA ARG A 145 -1.97 -2.74 10.08
C ARG A 145 -1.87 -1.90 8.81
N LEU A 146 -2.25 -2.44 7.64
CA LEU A 146 -2.34 -1.66 6.40
C LEU A 146 -3.39 -0.56 6.52
N TYR A 147 -4.53 -0.84 7.15
CA TYR A 147 -5.54 0.18 7.45
C TYR A 147 -4.99 1.26 8.39
N GLN A 148 -4.27 0.89 9.43
CA GLN A 148 -3.62 1.85 10.33
C GLN A 148 -2.63 2.74 9.57
N LEU A 149 -1.81 2.15 8.70
CA LEU A 149 -0.90 2.90 7.82
C LEU A 149 -1.67 3.88 6.93
N GLU A 150 -2.74 3.42 6.25
CA GLU A 150 -3.60 4.26 5.42
C GLU A 150 -4.12 5.48 6.18
N GLN A 151 -4.69 5.25 7.38
CA GLN A 151 -5.24 6.33 8.21
C GLN A 151 -4.18 7.30 8.71
N ASN A 152 -3.00 6.81 9.08
CA ASN A 152 -1.90 7.65 9.55
C ASN A 152 -1.32 8.49 8.40
N LEU A 153 -1.12 7.89 7.22
CA LEU A 153 -0.68 8.62 6.03
C LEU A 153 -1.69 9.69 5.61
N LYS A 154 -3.00 9.43 5.62
CA LYS A 154 -4.04 10.44 5.31
C LYS A 154 -3.99 11.65 6.24
N LYS A 155 -3.54 11.51 7.49
CA LYS A 155 -3.41 12.63 8.43
C LYS A 155 -2.20 13.52 8.13
N VAL A 156 -1.08 12.94 7.74
CA VAL A 156 0.20 13.66 7.58
C VAL A 156 0.46 14.08 6.14
N LEU A 157 0.00 13.29 5.17
CA LEU A 157 0.27 13.52 3.77
C LEU A 157 -0.56 14.69 3.24
N LYS A 158 0.13 15.75 2.84
CA LYS A 158 -0.45 16.97 2.32
C LYS A 158 0.17 17.31 0.98
N LEU A 159 -0.64 17.93 0.15
CA LEU A 159 -0.24 18.45 -1.14
C LEU A 159 -0.35 19.97 -1.16
N ASN A 160 0.52 20.62 -1.92
CA ASN A 160 0.43 22.04 -2.23
C ASN A 160 -0.08 22.15 -3.69
N PRO A 161 -1.40 22.29 -3.91
CA PRO A 161 -1.92 22.47 -5.26
C PRO A 161 -1.42 23.78 -5.86
N SER A 162 -1.13 23.78 -7.15
CA SER A 162 -0.83 25.02 -7.87
C SER A 162 -2.14 25.74 -8.25
N LYS A 163 -2.01 27.00 -8.66
CA LYS A 163 -3.15 27.74 -9.20
C LYS A 163 -3.72 27.08 -10.48
N ALA A 164 -2.86 26.42 -11.26
CA ALA A 164 -3.27 25.70 -12.47
C ALA A 164 -4.16 24.48 -12.16
N ASP A 165 -4.00 23.90 -10.96
CA ASP A 165 -4.76 22.72 -10.55
C ASP A 165 -6.14 23.07 -9.97
N SER A 166 -6.45 24.34 -9.77
CA SER A 166 -7.66 24.79 -9.04
C SER A 166 -8.99 24.35 -9.65
N SER A 167 -9.01 24.02 -10.92
CA SER A 167 -10.18 23.50 -11.66
C SER A 167 -10.24 21.98 -11.71
N ILE A 168 -9.24 21.26 -11.16
CA ILE A 168 -9.20 19.81 -11.14
C ILE A 168 -9.92 19.31 -9.88
N LYS A 169 -10.93 18.47 -10.08
CA LYS A 169 -11.79 17.99 -9.00
C LYS A 169 -11.04 17.13 -7.98
N ASN A 170 -10.35 16.11 -8.46
CA ASN A 170 -9.53 15.19 -7.65
C ASN A 170 -8.17 15.04 -8.30
N MET A 171 -7.14 15.54 -7.62
CA MET A 171 -5.78 15.49 -8.10
C MET A 171 -5.16 14.13 -7.76
N LYS A 172 -4.34 13.60 -8.66
CA LYS A 172 -3.68 12.31 -8.50
C LYS A 172 -2.17 12.49 -8.50
N TYR A 173 -1.54 11.92 -7.49
CA TYR A 173 -0.10 11.98 -7.29
C TYR A 173 0.43 10.60 -6.97
N ILE A 174 1.70 10.38 -7.30
CA ILE A 174 2.42 9.17 -6.91
C ILE A 174 3.57 9.58 -6.00
N GLN A 175 3.69 8.91 -4.86
CA GLN A 175 4.79 9.07 -3.92
C GLN A 175 5.39 7.71 -3.59
N ALA A 176 6.71 7.66 -3.42
CA ALA A 176 7.40 6.46 -2.99
C ALA A 176 7.94 6.61 -1.57
N ILE A 177 7.81 5.57 -0.75
CA ILE A 177 8.54 5.39 0.49
C ILE A 177 9.64 4.37 0.19
N SER A 178 10.88 4.82 0.11
CA SER A 178 12.02 3.96 -0.19
C SER A 178 12.45 3.18 1.04
N TYR A 179 12.65 1.86 0.92
CA TYR A 179 13.07 1.03 2.05
C TYR A 179 14.50 1.31 2.52
N LYS A 180 15.34 1.92 1.67
CA LYS A 180 16.69 2.38 2.07
C LYS A 180 16.66 3.46 3.15
N ASP A 181 15.54 4.19 3.28
CA ASP A 181 15.40 5.32 4.19
C ASP A 181 14.86 4.90 5.57
N LEU A 182 14.46 3.60 5.75
CA LEU A 182 14.08 3.03 7.03
C LEU A 182 15.26 3.06 8.01
N LYS A 183 15.00 3.29 9.30
CA LYS A 183 16.04 3.43 10.35
C LYS A 183 16.04 2.28 11.32
#